data_9fdd81a42dc146cd258487d0d9819a72
#
_entry.id   9fdd81a42dc146cd258487d0d9819a72
#
_cell.length_a   1.000
_cell.length_b   1.000
_cell.length_c   1.000
_cell.angle_alpha   90.00
_cell.angle_beta   90.00
_cell.angle_gamma   90.00
#
_symmetry.space_group_name_H-M   'P 1'
#
loop_
_entity.id
_entity.type
_entity.pdbx_description
1 polymer ?
#
loop_
_entity_poly.entity_id
_entity_poly.type
_entity_poly.pdbx_seq_one_letter_code
_entity_poly.pdbx_strand_id
1 'polypeptide(L)'
;RRIDLESVSRSAPLWRTDYNYGEPVGYQCHTYGLELYLPLHGTGVQNTDKFTFRSSLGTSIVFNWKISNASMSFYDIQNCMAEFEEVRPYFYEDYYPLTGAGDITADNIWMAYQLLRPSDQSGYIVAFRREACPSGSVTVKLMGLDPSRNYRITNKDNGESIVKSGAELASGFDLRSDQPRSSLLLKYQAE
;
A
#
# COMPACT_ATOMS: atom_id res chain seq x y z
N ARG A 1 12.45 9.75 -17.91
CA ARG A 1 13.18 10.85 -17.23
C ARG A 1 14.36 10.25 -16.49
N ARG A 2 15.49 10.95 -16.48
CA ARG A 2 16.66 10.53 -15.75
C ARG A 2 16.54 11.03 -14.31
N ILE A 3 16.57 10.12 -13.35
CA ILE A 3 16.65 10.46 -11.92
C ILE A 3 18.14 10.66 -11.63
N ASP A 4 18.54 11.84 -11.25
CA ASP A 4 19.89 12.18 -10.80
C ASP A 4 19.87 12.79 -9.40
N LEU A 5 21.04 12.87 -8.78
CA LEU A 5 21.17 13.39 -7.43
C LEU A 5 20.66 14.82 -7.28
N GLU A 6 20.80 15.64 -8.31
CA GLU A 6 20.33 17.02 -8.29
C GLU A 6 18.80 17.09 -8.31
N SER A 7 18.15 16.26 -9.13
CA SER A 7 16.68 16.14 -9.15
C SER A 7 16.15 15.67 -7.79
N VAL A 8 16.77 14.64 -7.20
CA VAL A 8 16.38 14.12 -5.88
C VAL A 8 16.59 15.15 -4.77
N SER A 9 17.71 15.90 -4.81
CA SER A 9 18.00 16.89 -3.76
C SER A 9 17.09 18.12 -3.77
N ARG A 10 16.43 18.39 -4.90
CA ARG A 10 15.55 19.56 -5.10
C ARG A 10 14.06 19.21 -5.18
N SER A 11 13.72 17.96 -5.24
CA SER A 11 12.35 17.50 -5.37
C SER A 11 11.84 16.88 -4.08
N ALA A 12 10.65 17.29 -3.68
CA ALA A 12 9.94 16.63 -2.61
C ALA A 12 8.44 16.66 -2.94
N PRO A 13 7.84 15.59 -3.30
CA PRO A 13 8.30 14.27 -3.71
C PRO A 13 8.61 14.16 -5.22
N LEU A 14 9.26 13.09 -5.63
CA LEU A 14 9.52 12.81 -7.04
C LEU A 14 8.27 12.27 -7.74
N TRP A 15 7.95 12.81 -8.92
CA TRP A 15 6.93 12.22 -9.80
C TRP A 15 7.49 10.93 -10.44
N ARG A 16 6.94 9.78 -10.03
CA ARG A 16 7.54 8.48 -10.34
C ARG A 16 7.30 7.98 -11.75
N THR A 17 6.16 8.32 -12.39
CA THR A 17 5.90 7.85 -13.75
C THR A 17 4.81 8.62 -14.48
N ASP A 18 5.02 8.81 -15.79
CA ASP A 18 3.98 9.15 -16.76
C ASP A 18 3.60 7.93 -17.63
N TYR A 19 4.40 6.84 -17.60
CA TYR A 19 4.26 5.73 -18.54
C TYR A 19 3.12 4.77 -18.21
N ASN A 20 2.88 4.56 -16.92
CA ASN A 20 1.86 3.63 -16.45
C ASN A 20 0.63 4.38 -15.91
N TYR A 21 0.31 5.49 -16.55
CA TYR A 21 -0.77 6.36 -16.11
C TYR A 21 -2.11 5.62 -16.14
N GLY A 22 -2.73 5.46 -14.98
CA GLY A 22 -3.96 4.69 -14.82
C GLY A 22 -3.82 3.17 -14.72
N GLU A 23 -2.57 2.63 -14.78
CA GLU A 23 -2.31 1.19 -14.72
C GLU A 23 -1.96 0.75 -13.27
N PRO A 24 -2.90 0.11 -12.54
CA PRO A 24 -2.71 -0.21 -11.13
C PRO A 24 -1.51 -1.12 -10.85
N VAL A 25 -1.29 -2.14 -11.68
CA VAL A 25 -0.17 -3.08 -11.49
C VAL A 25 1.17 -2.37 -11.62
N GLY A 26 1.31 -1.48 -12.61
CA GLY A 26 2.50 -0.65 -12.76
C GLY A 26 2.74 0.25 -11.53
N TYR A 27 1.68 0.83 -10.97
CA TYR A 27 1.79 1.63 -9.75
C TYR A 27 2.22 0.80 -8.53
N GLN A 28 1.67 -0.41 -8.38
CA GLN A 28 2.09 -1.36 -7.34
C GLN A 28 3.58 -1.68 -7.47
N CYS A 29 4.06 -1.99 -8.68
CA CYS A 29 5.48 -2.27 -8.95
C CYS A 29 6.37 -1.10 -8.58
N HIS A 30 5.97 0.13 -8.91
CA HIS A 30 6.73 1.33 -8.56
C HIS A 30 6.79 1.55 -7.05
N THR A 31 5.67 1.46 -6.33
CA THR A 31 5.68 1.57 -4.87
C THR A 31 6.56 0.47 -4.28
N TYR A 32 6.36 -0.78 -4.68
CA TYR A 32 7.06 -1.93 -4.13
C TYR A 32 8.59 -1.86 -4.30
N GLY A 33 9.06 -1.31 -5.41
CA GLY A 33 10.49 -1.21 -5.69
C GLY A 33 11.11 0.12 -5.22
N LEU A 34 10.45 1.25 -5.44
CA LEU A 34 11.03 2.56 -5.15
C LEU A 34 11.13 2.87 -3.66
N GLU A 35 10.18 2.43 -2.85
CA GLU A 35 10.21 2.66 -1.39
C GLU A 35 11.49 2.16 -0.72
N LEU A 36 12.15 1.15 -1.31
CA LEU A 36 13.41 0.62 -0.79
C LEU A 36 14.57 1.62 -0.84
N TYR A 37 14.52 2.65 -1.69
CA TYR A 37 15.63 3.59 -1.86
C TYR A 37 15.20 5.03 -2.22
N LEU A 38 13.94 5.25 -2.54
CA LEU A 38 13.43 6.57 -2.92
C LEU A 38 12.00 6.75 -2.40
N PRO A 39 11.81 6.88 -1.08
CA PRO A 39 10.49 6.89 -0.46
C PRO A 39 9.65 8.13 -0.81
N LEU A 40 10.30 9.27 -1.11
CA LEU A 40 9.58 10.50 -1.43
C LEU A 40 9.16 10.53 -2.90
N HIS A 41 8.11 9.81 -3.24
CA HIS A 41 7.56 9.80 -4.59
C HIS A 41 6.04 9.86 -4.60
N GLY A 42 5.49 10.20 -5.75
CA GLY A 42 4.05 10.30 -5.96
C GLY A 42 3.64 9.97 -7.39
N THR A 43 2.36 9.74 -7.56
CA THR A 43 1.74 9.46 -8.87
C THR A 43 0.33 10.05 -8.96
N GLY A 44 -0.26 10.01 -10.15
CA GLY A 44 -1.66 10.40 -10.36
C GLY A 44 -2.62 9.25 -10.08
N VAL A 45 -3.82 9.57 -9.62
CA VAL A 45 -4.93 8.64 -9.49
C VAL A 45 -6.14 9.15 -10.27
N GLN A 46 -6.83 8.25 -10.98
CA GLN A 46 -7.90 8.63 -11.90
C GLN A 46 -9.29 8.17 -11.48
N ASN A 47 -9.38 7.21 -10.59
CA ASN A 47 -10.66 6.71 -10.11
C ASN A 47 -10.60 6.36 -8.62
N THR A 48 -11.77 6.08 -8.05
CA THR A 48 -11.97 5.86 -6.63
C THR A 48 -12.12 4.39 -6.26
N ASP A 49 -12.01 3.45 -7.21
CA ASP A 49 -12.02 2.03 -6.83
C ASP A 49 -10.81 1.71 -5.96
N LYS A 50 -11.02 0.95 -4.90
CA LYS A 50 -10.01 0.71 -3.87
C LYS A 50 -8.74 0.07 -4.40
N PHE A 51 -8.85 -0.81 -5.40
CA PHE A 51 -7.69 -1.47 -5.99
C PHE A 51 -6.79 -0.46 -6.69
N THR A 52 -7.35 0.37 -7.56
CA THR A 52 -6.60 1.40 -8.29
C THR A 52 -6.11 2.50 -7.36
N PHE A 53 -6.95 2.99 -6.46
CA PHE A 53 -6.59 4.05 -5.53
C PHE A 53 -5.43 3.63 -4.63
N ARG A 54 -5.53 2.47 -3.96
CA ARG A 54 -4.49 1.96 -3.06
C ARG A 54 -3.19 1.62 -3.81
N SER A 55 -3.27 1.23 -5.07
CA SER A 55 -2.08 1.04 -5.92
C SER A 55 -1.29 2.34 -6.12
N SER A 56 -1.93 3.49 -5.97
CA SER A 56 -1.32 4.82 -6.13
C SER A 56 -0.78 5.39 -4.82
N LEU A 57 -0.97 4.72 -3.69
CA LEU A 57 -0.50 5.21 -2.38
C LEU A 57 1.01 5.43 -2.38
N GLY A 58 1.44 6.45 -1.66
CA GLY A 58 2.81 6.89 -1.49
C GLY A 58 2.86 8.15 -0.65
N THR A 59 3.97 8.89 -0.66
CA THR A 59 4.09 10.15 0.08
C THR A 59 3.30 11.29 -0.55
N SER A 60 2.94 11.17 -1.84
CA SER A 60 2.17 12.18 -2.57
C SER A 60 1.24 11.53 -3.59
N ILE A 61 0.03 12.07 -3.71
CA ILE A 61 -0.94 11.70 -4.75
C ILE A 61 -1.41 12.97 -5.45
N VAL A 62 -1.49 12.92 -6.78
CA VAL A 62 -2.17 13.92 -7.59
C VAL A 62 -3.52 13.36 -8.02
N PHE A 63 -4.59 13.96 -7.52
CA PHE A 63 -5.95 13.59 -7.92
C PHE A 63 -6.25 14.17 -9.30
N ASN A 64 -6.30 13.30 -10.29
CA ASN A 64 -6.53 13.68 -11.68
C ASN A 64 -7.93 13.25 -12.14
N TRP A 65 -8.93 13.62 -11.35
CA TRP A 65 -10.33 13.34 -11.64
C TRP A 65 -10.98 14.48 -12.43
N LYS A 66 -11.76 14.13 -13.43
CA LYS A 66 -12.62 15.11 -14.10
C LYS A 66 -13.81 15.42 -13.21
N ILE A 67 -13.76 16.53 -12.50
CA ILE A 67 -14.82 16.99 -11.58
C ILE A 67 -16.18 17.12 -12.30
N SER A 68 -16.14 17.39 -13.62
CA SER A 68 -17.37 17.46 -14.46
C SER A 68 -17.93 16.09 -14.84
N ASN A 69 -17.31 15.00 -14.45
CA ASN A 69 -17.82 13.65 -14.72
C ASN A 69 -18.97 13.32 -13.76
N ALA A 70 -20.20 13.26 -14.27
CA ALA A 70 -21.40 13.00 -13.49
C ALA A 70 -21.43 11.62 -12.80
N SER A 71 -20.53 10.70 -13.19
CA SER A 71 -20.40 9.38 -12.55
C SER A 71 -19.47 9.39 -11.33
N MET A 72 -18.83 10.51 -11.00
CA MET A 72 -17.95 10.61 -9.85
C MET A 72 -18.71 10.96 -8.59
N SER A 73 -18.57 10.14 -7.57
CA SER A 73 -19.12 10.35 -6.24
C SER A 73 -18.16 11.19 -5.40
N PHE A 74 -18.58 12.38 -4.97
CA PHE A 74 -17.82 13.20 -4.01
C PHE A 74 -17.56 12.46 -2.70
N TYR A 75 -18.50 11.62 -2.28
CA TYR A 75 -18.35 10.78 -1.10
C TYR A 75 -17.18 9.79 -1.25
N ASP A 76 -17.05 9.15 -2.40
CA ASP A 76 -15.94 8.22 -2.66
C ASP A 76 -14.60 8.95 -2.72
N ILE A 77 -14.57 10.17 -3.30
CA ILE A 77 -13.39 11.02 -3.30
C ILE A 77 -12.97 11.39 -1.88
N GLN A 78 -13.92 11.81 -1.04
CA GLN A 78 -13.64 12.14 0.36
C GLN A 78 -13.09 10.92 1.14
N ASN A 79 -13.66 9.73 0.92
CA ASN A 79 -13.17 8.50 1.55
C ASN A 79 -11.74 8.16 1.11
N CYS A 80 -11.45 8.29 -0.19
CA CYS A 80 -10.10 8.10 -0.71
C CYS A 80 -9.10 9.10 -0.10
N MET A 81 -9.48 10.36 0.01
CA MET A 81 -8.62 11.39 0.61
C MET A 81 -8.38 11.11 2.09
N ALA A 82 -9.42 10.74 2.84
CA ALA A 82 -9.28 10.40 4.27
C ALA A 82 -8.37 9.18 4.48
N GLU A 83 -8.52 8.15 3.64
CA GLU A 83 -7.64 6.97 3.67
C GLU A 83 -6.18 7.36 3.34
N PHE A 84 -5.96 8.21 2.33
CA PHE A 84 -4.64 8.72 1.99
C PHE A 84 -4.01 9.52 3.12
N GLU A 85 -4.72 10.45 3.72
CA GLU A 85 -4.23 11.26 4.84
C GLU A 85 -3.87 10.42 6.06
N GLU A 86 -4.64 9.35 6.32
CA GLU A 86 -4.37 8.42 7.43
C GLU A 86 -3.12 7.57 7.19
N VAL A 87 -2.90 7.08 5.95
CA VAL A 87 -1.79 6.18 5.61
C VAL A 87 -0.50 6.94 5.28
N ARG A 88 -0.62 8.11 4.65
CA ARG A 88 0.53 8.91 4.15
C ARG A 88 1.66 9.09 5.15
N PRO A 89 1.44 9.41 6.46
CA PRO A 89 2.53 9.59 7.41
C PRO A 89 3.43 8.38 7.57
N TYR A 90 2.92 7.18 7.31
CA TYR A 90 3.68 5.95 7.45
C TYR A 90 4.63 5.68 6.27
N PHE A 91 4.44 6.36 5.13
CA PHE A 91 5.40 6.31 4.02
C PHE A 91 6.70 7.09 4.30
N TYR A 92 6.79 7.83 5.40
CA TYR A 92 8.03 8.46 5.87
C TYR A 92 8.77 7.62 6.91
N GLU A 93 8.27 6.44 7.23
CA GLU A 93 8.75 5.53 8.27
C GLU A 93 9.32 4.26 7.65
N ASP A 94 9.45 3.18 8.43
CA ASP A 94 10.03 1.93 7.94
C ASP A 94 9.12 1.24 6.91
N TYR A 95 9.72 0.76 5.83
CA TYR A 95 9.08 0.02 4.75
C TYR A 95 9.65 -1.39 4.62
N TYR A 96 8.77 -2.39 4.52
CA TYR A 96 9.15 -3.80 4.33
C TYR A 96 8.32 -4.43 3.20
N PRO A 97 8.96 -4.90 2.09
CA PRO A 97 8.29 -5.75 1.13
C PRO A 97 7.99 -7.12 1.77
N LEU A 98 6.75 -7.59 1.69
CA LEU A 98 6.29 -8.82 2.37
C LEU A 98 6.19 -10.02 1.42
N THR A 99 6.01 -9.79 0.14
CA THR A 99 5.99 -10.84 -0.90
C THR A 99 7.33 -10.90 -1.60
N GLY A 100 7.77 -12.11 -1.99
CA GLY A 100 9.12 -12.32 -2.48
C GLY A 100 9.48 -11.59 -3.78
N ALA A 101 10.78 -11.62 -4.13
CA ALA A 101 11.39 -10.96 -5.27
C ALA A 101 11.21 -11.71 -6.61
N GLY A 102 10.05 -12.32 -6.85
CA GLY A 102 9.71 -12.91 -8.14
C GLY A 102 9.45 -11.87 -9.23
N ASP A 103 8.80 -12.25 -10.30
CA ASP A 103 8.34 -11.31 -11.32
C ASP A 103 7.22 -10.42 -10.74
N ILE A 104 7.62 -9.25 -10.25
CA ILE A 104 6.69 -8.27 -9.67
C ILE A 104 5.70 -7.69 -10.69
N THR A 105 5.90 -7.93 -11.98
CA THR A 105 4.98 -7.49 -13.04
C THR A 105 3.91 -8.52 -13.37
N ALA A 106 4.05 -9.75 -12.89
CA ALA A 106 3.12 -10.85 -13.18
C ALA A 106 1.72 -10.60 -12.59
N ASP A 107 0.69 -10.89 -13.37
CA ASP A 107 -0.72 -10.66 -12.99
C ASP A 107 -1.32 -11.77 -12.10
N ASN A 108 -0.60 -12.88 -11.93
CA ASN A 108 -1.03 -14.06 -11.20
C ASN A 108 -0.48 -14.16 -9.78
N ILE A 109 -0.09 -13.05 -9.18
CA ILE A 109 0.54 -12.99 -7.86
C ILE A 109 -0.25 -12.16 -6.84
N TRP A 110 0.05 -12.40 -5.58
CA TRP A 110 -0.15 -11.43 -4.52
C TRP A 110 1.05 -10.48 -4.44
N MET A 111 0.80 -9.20 -4.18
CA MET A 111 1.82 -8.24 -3.79
C MET A 111 1.41 -7.59 -2.48
N ALA A 112 2.31 -7.56 -1.51
CA ALA A 112 2.05 -6.95 -0.21
C ALA A 112 3.31 -6.28 0.35
N TYR A 113 3.10 -5.16 1.05
CA TYR A 113 4.13 -4.46 1.80
C TYR A 113 3.60 -3.99 3.15
N GLN A 114 4.51 -3.73 4.05
CA GLN A 114 4.27 -3.23 5.39
C GLN A 114 4.91 -1.88 5.56
N LEU A 115 4.18 -0.97 6.19
CA LEU A 115 4.66 0.29 6.73
C LEU A 115 4.67 0.18 8.25
N LEU A 116 5.77 0.56 8.91
CA LEU A 116 5.90 0.50 10.36
C LEU A 116 6.41 1.83 10.89
N ARG A 117 5.73 2.37 11.88
CA ARG A 117 6.25 3.44 12.73
C ARG A 117 6.85 2.82 13.98
N PRO A 118 8.19 2.77 14.11
CA PRO A 118 8.84 2.10 15.23
C PRO A 118 8.55 2.75 16.58
N SER A 119 8.34 4.06 16.62
CA SER A 119 8.18 4.84 17.85
C SER A 119 6.95 4.44 18.68
N ASP A 120 5.87 4.04 18.04
CA ASP A 120 4.63 3.60 18.68
C ASP A 120 4.20 2.18 18.30
N GLN A 121 5.04 1.49 17.51
CA GLN A 121 4.79 0.13 17.03
C GLN A 121 3.41 0.00 16.35
N SER A 122 3.08 0.97 15.50
CA SER A 122 1.88 1.00 14.67
C SER A 122 2.21 1.00 13.19
N GLY A 123 1.26 0.62 12.35
CA GLY A 123 1.50 0.65 10.91
C GLY A 123 0.35 0.12 10.07
N TYR A 124 0.68 -0.12 8.81
CA TYR A 124 -0.25 -0.64 7.81
C TYR A 124 0.35 -1.79 7.03
N ILE A 125 -0.51 -2.75 6.68
CA ILE A 125 -0.25 -3.73 5.64
C ILE A 125 -1.13 -3.35 4.45
N VAL A 126 -0.51 -3.14 3.30
CA VAL A 126 -1.19 -2.93 2.03
C VAL A 126 -0.94 -4.15 1.16
N ALA A 127 -2.01 -4.79 0.70
CA ALA A 127 -1.90 -6.00 -0.09
C ALA A 127 -2.84 -5.99 -1.29
N PHE A 128 -2.42 -6.63 -2.36
CA PHE A 128 -3.14 -6.73 -3.61
C PHE A 128 -3.19 -8.17 -4.07
N ARG A 129 -4.41 -8.71 -4.25
CA ARG A 129 -4.63 -9.91 -5.05
C ARG A 129 -4.90 -9.48 -6.48
N ARG A 130 -3.96 -9.76 -7.38
CA ARG A 130 -4.09 -9.37 -8.79
C ARG A 130 -5.11 -10.23 -9.53
N GLU A 131 -5.52 -9.77 -10.72
CA GLU A 131 -6.64 -10.32 -11.50
C GLU A 131 -6.51 -11.82 -11.79
N ALA A 132 -5.36 -12.26 -12.26
CA ALA A 132 -5.10 -13.64 -12.62
C ALA A 132 -4.57 -14.50 -11.46
N CYS A 133 -4.52 -13.97 -10.22
CA CYS A 133 -3.97 -14.69 -9.08
C CYS A 133 -4.92 -15.84 -8.65
N PRO A 134 -4.50 -17.10 -8.77
CA PRO A 134 -5.37 -18.26 -8.48
C PRO A 134 -5.59 -18.45 -6.97
N SER A 135 -4.65 -17.99 -6.13
CA SER A 135 -4.73 -18.19 -4.68
C SER A 135 -5.58 -17.12 -4.02
N GLY A 136 -6.57 -17.52 -3.23
CA GLY A 136 -7.37 -16.64 -2.36
C GLY A 136 -6.63 -16.14 -1.12
N SER A 137 -5.40 -16.64 -0.86
CA SER A 137 -4.61 -16.25 0.30
C SER A 137 -3.11 -16.26 0.02
N VAL A 138 -2.37 -15.50 0.84
CA VAL A 138 -0.91 -15.52 0.91
C VAL A 138 -0.47 -15.36 2.36
N THR A 139 0.51 -16.16 2.78
CA THR A 139 1.13 -16.01 4.11
C THR A 139 2.32 -15.09 4.01
N VAL A 140 2.33 -14.04 4.84
CA VAL A 140 3.41 -13.05 4.94
C VAL A 140 4.02 -13.06 6.33
N LYS A 141 5.25 -12.56 6.49
CA LYS A 141 5.90 -12.39 7.79
C LYS A 141 6.10 -10.90 8.03
N LEU A 142 5.53 -10.40 9.13
CA LEU A 142 5.72 -9.00 9.49
C LEU A 142 7.11 -8.78 10.10
N MET A 143 7.69 -7.64 9.80
CA MET A 143 9.04 -7.28 10.16
C MET A 143 9.05 -6.13 11.18
N GLY A 144 10.14 -6.03 11.97
CA GLY A 144 10.37 -4.89 12.87
C GLY A 144 9.45 -4.78 14.08
N LEU A 145 8.55 -5.74 14.29
CA LEU A 145 7.64 -5.75 15.43
C LEU A 145 8.33 -6.27 16.70
N ASP A 146 7.94 -5.74 17.85
CA ASP A 146 8.34 -6.28 19.15
C ASP A 146 7.66 -7.64 19.38
N PRO A 147 8.41 -8.76 19.46
CA PRO A 147 7.82 -10.09 19.57
C PRO A 147 7.06 -10.31 20.90
N SER A 148 7.35 -9.53 21.92
CA SER A 148 6.75 -9.64 23.25
C SER A 148 5.41 -8.90 23.40
N ARG A 149 5.06 -8.02 22.44
CA ARG A 149 3.82 -7.24 22.47
C ARG A 149 2.70 -7.91 21.67
N ASN A 150 1.48 -7.58 22.03
CA ASN A 150 0.30 -7.90 21.23
C ASN A 150 -0.02 -6.74 20.29
N TYR A 151 -0.57 -7.08 19.14
CA TYR A 151 -0.97 -6.13 18.12
C TYR A 151 -2.42 -6.37 17.75
N ARG A 152 -3.22 -5.32 17.79
CA ARG A 152 -4.56 -5.31 17.21
C ARG A 152 -4.45 -5.00 15.73
N ILE A 153 -4.89 -5.93 14.89
CA ILE A 153 -4.94 -5.77 13.43
C ILE A 153 -6.40 -5.54 13.06
N THR A 154 -6.68 -4.41 12.41
CA THR A 154 -8.03 -4.00 11.99
C THR A 154 -8.08 -3.90 10.47
N ASN A 155 -9.01 -4.61 9.86
CA ASN A 155 -9.31 -4.45 8.44
C ASN A 155 -10.11 -3.15 8.23
N LYS A 156 -9.53 -2.22 7.45
CA LYS A 156 -10.15 -0.90 7.19
C LYS A 156 -11.38 -0.97 6.28
N ASP A 157 -11.61 -2.10 5.62
CA ASP A 157 -12.75 -2.26 4.72
C ASP A 157 -14.03 -2.67 5.42
N ASN A 158 -13.93 -3.48 6.48
CA ASN A 158 -15.09 -4.02 7.20
C ASN A 158 -15.05 -3.79 8.72
N GLY A 159 -13.95 -3.26 9.26
CA GLY A 159 -13.78 -2.98 10.69
C GLY A 159 -13.49 -4.21 11.55
N GLU A 160 -13.38 -5.40 10.98
CA GLU A 160 -13.03 -6.61 11.72
C GLU A 160 -11.62 -6.49 12.30
N SER A 161 -11.47 -6.95 13.54
CA SER A 161 -10.20 -6.88 14.24
C SER A 161 -9.84 -8.23 14.87
N ILE A 162 -8.54 -8.51 14.85
CA ILE A 162 -7.95 -9.66 15.57
C ILE A 162 -6.76 -9.18 16.38
N VAL A 163 -6.40 -9.94 17.40
CA VAL A 163 -5.20 -9.68 18.20
C VAL A 163 -4.23 -10.83 18.02
N LYS A 164 -2.95 -10.50 17.78
CA LYS A 164 -1.85 -11.43 17.59
C LYS A 164 -0.60 -10.90 18.28
N SER A 165 0.23 -11.79 18.81
CA SER A 165 1.55 -11.38 19.29
C SER A 165 2.50 -11.03 18.13
N GLY A 166 3.48 -10.18 18.39
CA GLY A 166 4.52 -9.88 17.39
C GLY A 166 5.29 -11.13 16.96
N ALA A 167 5.49 -12.09 17.86
CA ALA A 167 6.10 -13.37 17.54
C ALA A 167 5.26 -14.19 16.55
N GLU A 168 3.93 -14.26 16.72
CA GLU A 168 3.03 -14.92 15.77
C GLU A 168 3.06 -14.22 14.40
N LEU A 169 3.01 -12.89 14.38
CA LEU A 169 3.03 -12.09 13.14
C LEU A 169 4.36 -12.23 12.37
N ALA A 170 5.47 -12.34 13.09
CA ALA A 170 6.78 -12.60 12.49
C ALA A 170 6.93 -14.05 11.98
N SER A 171 6.20 -15.00 12.54
CA SER A 171 6.24 -16.40 12.09
C SER A 171 5.40 -16.64 10.84
N GLY A 172 4.25 -15.95 10.72
CA GLY A 172 3.35 -16.04 9.56
C GLY A 172 1.97 -15.47 9.83
N PHE A 173 1.50 -14.63 8.92
CA PHE A 173 0.18 -14.02 8.94
C PHE A 173 -0.50 -14.19 7.58
N ASP A 174 -1.71 -14.76 7.58
CA ASP A 174 -2.46 -15.00 6.35
C ASP A 174 -3.27 -13.77 5.95
N LEU A 175 -2.96 -13.25 4.76
CA LEU A 175 -3.79 -12.28 4.05
C LEU A 175 -4.77 -13.03 3.16
N ARG A 176 -6.05 -12.69 3.19
CA ARG A 176 -7.10 -13.40 2.45
C ARG A 176 -8.01 -12.43 1.72
N SER A 177 -8.35 -12.77 0.49
CA SER A 177 -9.41 -12.13 -0.28
C SER A 177 -10.05 -13.16 -1.21
N ASP A 178 -11.38 -13.25 -1.18
CA ASP A 178 -12.14 -14.18 -2.05
C ASP A 178 -12.25 -13.65 -3.48
N GLN A 179 -12.09 -12.34 -3.67
CA GLN A 179 -12.22 -11.71 -4.97
C GLN A 179 -10.85 -11.42 -5.60
N PRO A 180 -10.61 -11.84 -6.86
CA PRO A 180 -9.49 -11.35 -7.63
C PRO A 180 -9.61 -9.83 -7.87
N ARG A 181 -8.54 -9.20 -8.26
CA ARG A 181 -8.43 -7.74 -8.43
C ARG A 181 -8.96 -6.99 -7.21
N SER A 182 -8.44 -7.35 -6.06
CA SER A 182 -8.83 -6.75 -4.78
C SER A 182 -7.61 -6.24 -4.01
N SER A 183 -7.85 -5.30 -3.11
CA SER A 183 -6.85 -4.76 -2.19
C SER A 183 -7.30 -4.91 -0.75
N LEU A 184 -6.35 -5.11 0.15
CA LEU A 184 -6.55 -5.11 1.59
C LEU A 184 -5.76 -3.94 2.19
N LEU A 185 -6.37 -3.24 3.11
CA LEU A 185 -5.72 -2.25 3.96
C LEU A 185 -5.95 -2.64 5.42
N LEU A 186 -4.91 -3.13 6.07
CA LEU A 186 -4.97 -3.56 7.46
C LEU A 186 -4.13 -2.60 8.30
N LYS A 187 -4.76 -1.94 9.28
CA LYS A 187 -4.07 -1.16 10.29
C LYS A 187 -3.68 -2.07 11.44
N TYR A 188 -2.45 -1.97 11.92
CA TYR A 188 -2.05 -2.64 13.15
C TYR A 188 -1.48 -1.64 14.16
N GLN A 189 -1.66 -1.95 15.45
CA GLN A 189 -1.16 -1.13 16.54
C GLN A 189 -0.87 -2.02 17.75
N ALA A 190 0.28 -1.78 18.40
CA ALA A 190 0.61 -2.44 19.64
C ALA A 190 -0.34 -2.03 20.77
N GLU A 191 -0.69 -3.02 21.61
CA GLU A 191 -1.50 -2.87 22.85
C GLU A 191 -0.62 -2.82 24.09
#